data_be5e1226405476db40450818573ba9d0
#
_entry.id   be5e1226405476db40450818573ba9d0
#
_cell.length_a   1.000
_cell.length_b   1.000
_cell.length_c   1.000
_cell.angle_alpha   90.00
_cell.angle_beta   90.00
_cell.angle_gamma   90.00
#
_symmetry.space_group_name_H-M   'P 1'
#
loop_
_entity.id
_entity.type
_entity.pdbx_description
1 polymer ?
#
loop_
_entity_poly.entity_id
_entity_poly.type
_entity_poly.pdbx_seq_one_letter_code
_entity_poly.pdbx_strand_id
1 'polypeptide(L)'
;MSAVSAALPRGLLGVAIPLPDPLGSRLTQWRAKLGDPLAHLIPPHITLLPPTDVAGIGPDDVDEHLDEVASRHAPFELHLARTGSFRPVSQVVFVTVADGISACELLADDIRSGLLDRPLVFPYHPHVTIAHNVPSEMLDLAYDGLADVDERVQVGAFCAFSQESSGRWVPVTQYALHGAAGG
;
A
#
# COMPACT_ATOMS: atom_id res chain seq x y z
N MET A 1 -3.96 17.80 -8.98
CA MET A 1 -4.66 16.49 -8.95
C MET A 1 -5.91 16.69 -8.11
N SER A 2 -7.09 16.41 -8.67
CA SER A 2 -8.34 16.54 -7.90
C SER A 2 -8.33 15.60 -6.73
N ALA A 3 -8.62 16.10 -5.54
CA ALA A 3 -8.82 15.28 -4.36
C ALA A 3 -9.97 14.31 -4.65
N VAL A 4 -9.70 13.01 -4.62
CA VAL A 4 -10.74 11.98 -4.64
C VAL A 4 -11.38 12.03 -3.25
N SER A 5 -12.64 12.45 -3.20
CA SER A 5 -13.44 12.41 -1.97
C SER A 5 -14.77 11.74 -2.32
N ALA A 6 -14.87 10.48 -2.03
CA ALA A 6 -16.10 9.69 -2.09
C ALA A 6 -16.34 9.08 -0.71
N ALA A 7 -17.59 8.70 -0.43
CA ALA A 7 -17.91 8.06 0.85
C ALA A 7 -17.13 6.76 1.04
N LEU A 8 -16.61 6.55 2.24
CA LEU A 8 -15.90 5.33 2.60
C LEU A 8 -16.80 4.09 2.49
N PRO A 9 -16.22 2.91 2.19
CA PRO A 9 -16.99 1.69 2.01
C PRO A 9 -17.63 1.23 3.32
N ARG A 10 -18.77 0.55 3.19
CA ARG A 10 -19.42 -0.18 4.31
C ARG A 10 -19.05 -1.68 4.34
N GLY A 11 -18.05 -2.07 3.56
CA GLY A 11 -17.57 -3.44 3.42
C GLY A 11 -16.06 -3.52 3.58
N LEU A 12 -15.34 -3.99 2.55
CA LEU A 12 -13.88 -4.10 2.59
C LEU A 12 -13.22 -2.73 2.38
N LEU A 13 -12.42 -2.33 3.36
CA LEU A 13 -11.55 -1.17 3.34
C LEU A 13 -10.09 -1.63 3.25
N GLY A 14 -9.30 -1.03 2.36
CA GLY A 14 -7.86 -1.09 2.38
C GLY A 14 -7.29 0.32 2.56
N VAL A 15 -6.15 0.45 3.23
CA VAL A 15 -5.42 1.73 3.29
C VAL A 15 -3.99 1.52 2.81
N ALA A 16 -3.53 2.36 1.90
CA ALA A 16 -2.24 2.18 1.27
C ALA A 16 -1.63 3.51 0.80
N ILE A 17 -0.32 3.48 0.57
CA ILE A 17 0.42 4.52 -0.15
C ILE A 17 0.50 4.11 -1.62
N PRO A 18 -0.25 4.73 -2.54
CA PRO A 18 -0.15 4.46 -3.96
C PRO A 18 1.18 5.00 -4.50
N LEU A 19 1.79 4.27 -5.43
CA LEU A 19 3.02 4.73 -6.08
C LEU A 19 2.69 5.69 -7.22
N PRO A 20 3.42 6.82 -7.32
CA PRO A 20 3.21 7.79 -8.39
C PRO A 20 3.77 7.30 -9.72
N ASP A 21 3.26 7.88 -10.83
CA ASP A 21 3.86 7.69 -12.14
C ASP A 21 5.17 8.50 -12.26
N PRO A 22 6.13 8.00 -13.06
CA PRO A 22 6.06 6.83 -13.95
C PRO A 22 6.28 5.47 -13.28
N LEU A 23 6.65 5.44 -11.99
CA LEU A 23 6.98 4.21 -11.29
C LEU A 23 5.78 3.26 -11.21
N GLY A 24 4.61 3.76 -10.81
CA GLY A 24 3.38 2.97 -10.72
C GLY A 24 3.03 2.26 -12.03
N SER A 25 3.04 2.99 -13.14
CA SER A 25 2.79 2.42 -14.47
C SER A 25 3.84 1.37 -14.87
N ARG A 26 5.12 1.61 -14.60
CA ARG A 26 6.21 0.68 -14.88
C ARG A 26 6.03 -0.64 -14.12
N LEU A 27 5.70 -0.58 -12.84
CA LEU A 27 5.49 -1.77 -12.02
C LEU A 27 4.21 -2.52 -12.41
N THR A 28 3.14 -1.81 -12.81
CA THR A 28 1.93 -2.43 -13.36
C THR A 28 2.23 -3.22 -14.62
N GLN A 29 3.04 -2.67 -15.55
CA GLN A 29 3.46 -3.37 -16.78
C GLN A 29 4.30 -4.61 -16.45
N TRP A 30 5.19 -4.54 -15.46
CA TRP A 30 5.94 -5.70 -15.00
C TRP A 30 5.02 -6.79 -14.47
N ARG A 31 4.07 -6.47 -13.60
CA ARG A 31 3.09 -7.41 -13.07
C ARG A 31 2.29 -8.10 -14.19
N ALA A 32 1.83 -7.32 -15.17
CA ALA A 32 1.12 -7.86 -16.34
C ALA A 32 2.00 -8.82 -17.15
N LYS A 33 3.28 -8.46 -17.39
CA LYS A 33 4.25 -9.30 -18.09
C LYS A 33 4.52 -10.63 -17.36
N LEU A 34 4.47 -10.63 -16.03
CA LEU A 34 4.64 -11.82 -15.19
C LEU A 34 3.39 -12.71 -15.14
N GLY A 35 2.29 -12.29 -15.78
CA GLY A 35 1.03 -13.01 -15.80
C GLY A 35 0.17 -12.82 -14.55
N ASP A 36 0.39 -11.77 -13.77
CA ASP A 36 -0.46 -11.42 -12.63
C ASP A 36 -1.84 -10.96 -13.14
N PRO A 37 -2.92 -11.71 -12.88
CA PRO A 37 -4.26 -11.35 -13.34
C PRO A 37 -4.81 -10.11 -12.66
N LEU A 38 -4.22 -9.69 -11.54
CA LEU A 38 -4.64 -8.53 -10.75
C LEU A 38 -3.83 -7.27 -11.09
N ALA A 39 -2.89 -7.33 -12.04
CA ALA A 39 -2.00 -6.22 -12.37
C ALA A 39 -2.73 -4.90 -12.66
N HIS A 40 -3.88 -4.97 -13.34
CA HIS A 40 -4.70 -3.80 -13.68
C HIS A 40 -5.89 -3.56 -12.74
N LEU A 41 -6.10 -4.46 -11.77
CA LEU A 41 -7.19 -4.34 -10.79
C LEU A 41 -6.70 -3.73 -9.47
N ILE A 42 -5.42 -3.96 -9.13
CA ILE A 42 -4.81 -3.48 -7.90
C ILE A 42 -3.56 -2.67 -8.26
N PRO A 43 -3.57 -1.34 -8.14
CA PRO A 43 -2.41 -0.51 -8.45
C PRO A 43 -1.23 -0.85 -7.52
N PRO A 44 0.03 -0.68 -7.97
CA PRO A 44 1.21 -0.84 -7.11
C PRO A 44 1.14 0.13 -5.93
N HIS A 45 1.37 -0.39 -4.72
CA HIS A 45 1.20 0.35 -3.49
C HIS A 45 2.02 -0.27 -2.35
N ILE A 46 2.18 0.49 -1.27
CA ILE A 46 2.60 -0.04 0.03
C ILE A 46 1.36 -0.15 0.91
N THR A 47 1.04 -1.33 1.38
CA THR A 47 -0.09 -1.59 2.27
C THR A 47 0.17 -1.00 3.66
N LEU A 48 -0.78 -0.23 4.18
CA LEU A 48 -0.81 0.25 5.58
C LEU A 48 -1.85 -0.53 6.40
N LEU A 49 -3.04 -0.73 5.84
CA LEU A 49 -4.09 -1.61 6.36
C LEU A 49 -4.48 -2.59 5.24
N PRO A 50 -4.29 -3.90 5.42
CA PRO A 50 -4.77 -4.89 4.45
C PRO A 50 -6.31 -4.86 4.35
N PRO A 51 -6.91 -5.50 3.32
CA PRO A 51 -8.35 -5.57 3.19
C PRO A 51 -9.03 -5.99 4.48
N THR A 52 -9.76 -5.07 5.10
CA THR A 52 -10.39 -5.22 6.41
C THR A 52 -11.89 -5.00 6.29
N ASP A 53 -12.68 -5.91 6.84
CA ASP A 53 -14.12 -5.73 6.91
C ASP A 53 -14.46 -4.68 7.96
N VAL A 54 -15.08 -3.59 7.50
CA VAL A 54 -15.56 -2.47 8.34
C VAL A 54 -17.08 -2.46 8.45
N ALA A 55 -17.76 -3.55 8.08
CA ALA A 55 -19.20 -3.67 8.27
C ALA A 55 -19.53 -3.51 9.76
N GLY A 56 -20.41 -2.56 10.07
CA GLY A 56 -20.79 -2.25 11.46
C GLY A 56 -19.98 -1.11 12.10
N ILE A 57 -18.98 -0.55 11.42
CA ILE A 57 -18.32 0.69 11.80
C ILE A 57 -18.92 1.82 10.98
N GLY A 58 -19.19 2.98 11.59
CA GLY A 58 -19.68 4.16 10.88
C GLY A 58 -18.63 4.65 9.87
N PRO A 59 -18.99 4.92 8.60
CA PRO A 59 -18.02 5.47 7.64
C PRO A 59 -17.42 6.79 8.12
N ASP A 60 -18.20 7.62 8.80
CA ASP A 60 -17.73 8.91 9.33
C ASP A 60 -16.72 8.71 10.48
N ASP A 61 -16.91 7.66 11.32
CA ASP A 61 -15.96 7.33 12.40
C ASP A 61 -14.62 6.84 11.82
N VAL A 62 -14.67 6.09 10.71
CA VAL A 62 -13.47 5.65 9.98
C VAL A 62 -12.77 6.85 9.34
N ASP A 63 -13.53 7.76 8.73
CA ASP A 63 -13.00 8.95 8.07
C ASP A 63 -12.30 9.87 9.09
N GLU A 64 -12.94 10.15 10.22
CA GLU A 64 -12.39 10.94 11.32
C GLU A 64 -11.09 10.31 11.87
N HIS A 65 -11.07 8.99 12.09
CA HIS A 65 -9.89 8.27 12.54
C HIS A 65 -8.71 8.43 11.57
N LEU A 66 -8.94 8.24 10.26
CA LEU A 66 -7.89 8.33 9.25
C LEU A 66 -7.39 9.79 9.07
N ASP A 67 -8.28 10.77 9.18
CA ASP A 67 -7.92 12.20 9.15
C ASP A 67 -7.08 12.60 10.38
N GLU A 68 -7.48 12.15 11.58
CA GLU A 68 -6.68 12.35 12.79
C GLU A 68 -5.29 11.73 12.66
N VAL A 69 -5.17 10.52 12.13
CA VAL A 69 -3.87 9.87 11.89
C VAL A 69 -3.05 10.72 10.93
N ALA A 70 -3.61 11.14 9.80
CA ALA A 70 -2.91 11.97 8.81
C ALA A 70 -2.40 13.28 9.41
N SER A 71 -3.16 13.88 10.34
CA SER A 71 -2.78 15.13 10.99
C SER A 71 -1.56 15.02 11.93
N ARG A 72 -1.26 13.80 12.41
CA ARG A 72 -0.13 13.55 13.31
C ARG A 72 1.16 13.17 12.58
N HIS A 73 1.09 12.76 11.31
CA HIS A 73 2.24 12.32 10.54
C HIS A 73 2.71 13.37 9.55
N ALA A 74 4.00 13.68 9.57
CA ALA A 74 4.63 14.54 8.58
C ALA A 74 4.82 13.82 7.24
N PRO A 75 4.83 14.54 6.11
CA PRO A 75 5.32 13.98 4.85
C PRO A 75 6.74 13.42 5.01
N PHE A 76 7.04 12.31 4.31
CA PHE A 76 8.33 11.66 4.38
C PHE A 76 8.78 11.13 3.02
N GLU A 77 10.07 10.79 2.91
CA GLU A 77 10.63 10.18 1.73
C GLU A 77 10.76 8.67 1.92
N LEU A 78 10.41 7.92 0.86
CA LEU A 78 10.71 6.51 0.72
C LEU A 78 11.88 6.32 -0.24
N HIS A 79 12.79 5.42 0.10
CA HIS A 79 13.76 4.86 -0.83
C HIS A 79 13.35 3.42 -1.15
N LEU A 80 12.93 3.19 -2.37
CA LEU A 80 12.57 1.88 -2.91
C LEU A 80 13.78 1.34 -3.67
N ALA A 81 14.39 0.27 -3.16
CA ALA A 81 15.61 -0.25 -3.77
C ALA A 81 15.65 -1.78 -3.75
N ARG A 82 16.05 -2.36 -4.88
CA ARG A 82 16.23 -3.79 -5.04
C ARG A 82 14.94 -4.58 -4.86
N THR A 83 15.05 -5.89 -4.99
CA THR A 83 13.98 -6.85 -4.77
C THR A 83 14.21 -7.67 -3.52
N GLY A 84 13.10 -8.13 -2.94
CA GLY A 84 13.07 -9.09 -1.84
C GLY A 84 12.06 -10.19 -2.12
N SER A 85 12.09 -11.24 -1.30
CA SER A 85 11.14 -12.34 -1.41
C SER A 85 10.76 -12.85 -0.03
N PHE A 86 9.48 -13.21 0.14
CA PHE A 86 9.01 -13.91 1.35
C PHE A 86 9.13 -15.43 1.25
N ARG A 87 9.68 -15.98 0.14
CA ARG A 87 9.91 -17.41 -0.01
C ARG A 87 10.88 -17.94 1.06
N PRO A 88 10.66 -19.12 1.63
CA PRO A 88 9.62 -20.10 1.31
C PRO A 88 8.29 -19.91 2.04
N VAL A 89 8.16 -18.88 2.91
CA VAL A 89 6.97 -18.66 3.75
C VAL A 89 5.74 -18.31 2.88
N SER A 90 5.92 -17.44 1.90
CA SER A 90 4.90 -17.16 0.89
C SER A 90 5.54 -16.91 -0.48
N GLN A 91 4.78 -17.21 -1.55
CA GLN A 91 5.24 -17.08 -2.93
C GLN A 91 5.07 -15.64 -3.41
N VAL A 92 5.83 -14.72 -2.82
CA VAL A 92 5.79 -13.28 -3.09
C VAL A 92 7.19 -12.75 -3.38
N VAL A 93 7.30 -11.94 -4.44
CA VAL A 93 8.45 -11.10 -4.74
C VAL A 93 7.99 -9.64 -4.72
N PHE A 94 8.82 -8.78 -4.17
CA PHE A 94 8.48 -7.37 -3.94
C PHE A 94 9.70 -6.46 -4.15
N VAL A 95 9.45 -5.16 -4.37
CA VAL A 95 10.48 -4.12 -4.23
C VAL A 95 10.56 -3.73 -2.75
N THR A 96 11.78 -3.67 -2.22
CA THR A 96 12.03 -3.37 -0.81
C THR A 96 11.96 -1.87 -0.54
N VAL A 97 11.53 -1.52 0.67
CA VAL A 97 11.68 -0.18 1.24
C VAL A 97 13.02 -0.17 1.97
N ALA A 98 14.01 0.56 1.43
CA ALA A 98 15.35 0.68 2.00
C ALA A 98 15.43 1.79 3.05
N ASP A 99 14.76 2.94 2.80
CA ASP A 99 14.61 4.04 3.76
C ASP A 99 13.13 4.44 3.88
N GLY A 100 12.75 4.98 5.03
CA GLY A 100 11.36 5.35 5.34
C GLY A 100 10.56 4.23 6.00
N ILE A 101 11.20 3.11 6.36
CA ILE A 101 10.58 1.95 7.01
C ILE A 101 9.87 2.39 8.30
N SER A 102 10.58 3.09 9.20
CA SER A 102 10.01 3.51 10.48
C SER A 102 8.82 4.45 10.32
N ALA A 103 8.84 5.33 9.31
CA ALA A 103 7.69 6.21 9.03
C ALA A 103 6.48 5.39 8.55
N CYS A 104 6.69 4.38 7.71
CA CYS A 104 5.64 3.44 7.30
C CYS A 104 5.10 2.63 8.48
N GLU A 105 5.99 2.14 9.37
CA GLU A 105 5.60 1.36 10.55
C GLU A 105 4.73 2.18 11.49
N LEU A 106 5.18 3.37 11.88
CA LEU A 106 4.42 4.27 12.75
C LEU A 106 3.06 4.64 12.15
N LEU A 107 3.04 5.03 10.87
CA LEU A 107 1.80 5.37 10.17
C LEU A 107 0.84 4.17 10.11
N ALA A 108 1.35 2.99 9.79
CA ALA A 108 0.55 1.79 9.72
C ALA A 108 0.05 1.33 11.10
N ASP A 109 0.84 1.50 12.16
CA ASP A 109 0.43 1.17 13.52
C ASP A 109 -0.68 2.12 14.02
N ASP A 110 -0.56 3.41 13.75
CA ASP A 110 -1.60 4.39 14.08
C ASP A 110 -2.90 4.12 13.30
N ILE A 111 -2.81 3.84 11.99
CA ILE A 111 -3.99 3.48 11.18
C ILE A 111 -4.68 2.22 11.72
N ARG A 112 -3.92 1.21 12.13
CA ARG A 112 -4.42 -0.06 12.65
C ARG A 112 -4.75 -0.02 14.14
N SER A 113 -4.87 1.15 14.73
CA SER A 113 -5.24 1.33 16.14
C SER A 113 -6.76 1.52 16.31
N GLY A 114 -7.24 1.43 17.53
CA GLY A 114 -8.62 1.76 17.89
C GLY A 114 -9.66 0.94 17.12
N LEU A 115 -10.54 1.61 16.38
CA LEU A 115 -11.65 0.96 15.66
C LEU A 115 -11.20 0.06 14.49
N LEU A 116 -10.00 0.27 13.96
CA LEU A 116 -9.40 -0.53 12.89
C LEU A 116 -8.39 -1.56 13.40
N ASP A 117 -8.26 -1.72 14.72
CA ASP A 117 -7.36 -2.71 15.32
C ASP A 117 -7.76 -4.13 14.91
N ARG A 118 -6.82 -4.83 14.29
CA ARG A 118 -6.94 -6.23 13.89
C ARG A 118 -5.59 -6.92 14.06
N PRO A 119 -5.56 -8.16 14.57
CA PRO A 119 -4.32 -8.90 14.69
C PRO A 119 -3.71 -9.16 13.31
N LEU A 120 -2.42 -8.89 13.19
CA LEU A 120 -1.65 -9.25 12.01
C LEU A 120 -1.25 -10.72 12.08
N VAL A 121 -1.33 -11.42 10.94
CA VAL A 121 -0.84 -12.81 10.81
C VAL A 121 0.69 -12.85 10.86
N PHE A 122 1.34 -11.81 10.31
CA PHE A 122 2.80 -11.64 10.28
C PHE A 122 3.17 -10.24 10.77
N PRO A 123 4.40 -10.05 11.28
CA PRO A 123 4.93 -8.72 11.56
C PRO A 123 4.80 -7.81 10.33
N TYR A 124 4.47 -6.55 10.55
CA TYR A 124 4.38 -5.58 9.47
C TYR A 124 5.74 -5.39 8.80
N HIS A 125 5.75 -5.41 7.48
CA HIS A 125 6.93 -5.17 6.66
C HIS A 125 6.53 -4.37 5.42
N PRO A 126 6.88 -3.08 5.33
CA PRO A 126 6.51 -2.26 4.19
C PRO A 126 7.23 -2.75 2.92
N HIS A 127 6.46 -2.99 1.87
CA HIS A 127 6.97 -3.48 0.58
C HIS A 127 6.00 -3.16 -0.56
N VAL A 128 6.49 -3.24 -1.79
CA VAL A 128 5.66 -3.13 -2.99
C VAL A 128 5.62 -4.48 -3.69
N THR A 129 4.51 -5.18 -3.64
CA THR A 129 4.33 -6.49 -4.29
C THR A 129 4.43 -6.38 -5.80
N ILE A 130 5.29 -7.21 -6.40
CA ILE A 130 5.52 -7.29 -7.85
C ILE A 130 5.02 -8.61 -8.43
N ALA A 131 5.18 -9.71 -7.71
CA ALA A 131 4.72 -11.01 -8.15
C ALA A 131 4.13 -11.78 -6.98
N HIS A 132 2.90 -12.27 -7.17
CA HIS A 132 2.17 -13.06 -6.21
C HIS A 132 1.23 -14.01 -6.96
N ASN A 133 1.15 -15.27 -6.52
CA ASN A 133 0.32 -16.30 -7.16
C ASN A 133 0.63 -16.51 -8.67
N VAL A 134 1.88 -16.38 -9.05
CA VAL A 134 2.39 -16.69 -10.39
C VAL A 134 3.34 -17.89 -10.34
N PRO A 135 3.65 -18.56 -11.45
CA PRO A 135 4.62 -19.66 -11.50
C PRO A 135 5.99 -19.28 -10.94
N SER A 136 6.73 -20.25 -10.41
CA SER A 136 8.02 -20.02 -9.73
C SER A 136 9.05 -19.32 -10.64
N GLU A 137 9.09 -19.68 -11.93
CA GLU A 137 9.93 -19.03 -12.92
C GLU A 137 9.59 -17.55 -13.13
N MET A 138 8.32 -17.16 -12.93
CA MET A 138 7.92 -15.77 -13.00
C MET A 138 8.30 -15.00 -11.73
N LEU A 139 8.33 -15.67 -10.57
CA LEU A 139 8.87 -15.10 -9.34
C LEU A 139 10.38 -14.85 -9.47
N ASP A 140 11.13 -15.77 -10.05
CA ASP A 140 12.57 -15.60 -10.30
C ASP A 140 12.82 -14.48 -11.31
N LEU A 141 12.05 -14.44 -12.39
CA LEU A 141 12.11 -13.35 -13.38
C LEU A 141 11.81 -11.98 -12.75
N ALA A 142 10.84 -11.91 -11.83
CA ALA A 142 10.53 -10.68 -11.10
C ALA A 142 11.68 -10.25 -10.20
N TYR A 143 12.26 -11.21 -9.48
CA TYR A 143 13.35 -10.97 -8.54
C TYR A 143 14.59 -10.42 -9.24
N ASP A 144 15.01 -11.05 -10.35
CA ASP A 144 16.19 -10.65 -11.11
C ASP A 144 15.93 -9.41 -11.96
N GLY A 145 14.75 -9.33 -12.59
CA GLY A 145 14.43 -8.29 -13.56
C GLY A 145 14.20 -6.90 -12.96
N LEU A 146 13.97 -6.79 -11.65
CA LEU A 146 13.78 -5.54 -10.92
C LEU A 146 14.86 -5.32 -9.85
N ALA A 147 15.95 -6.10 -9.88
CA ALA A 147 17.03 -6.00 -8.91
C ALA A 147 17.74 -4.62 -8.89
N ASP A 148 17.69 -3.90 -10.02
CA ASP A 148 18.29 -2.58 -10.19
C ASP A 148 17.33 -1.41 -9.89
N VAL A 149 16.15 -1.70 -9.31
CA VAL A 149 15.25 -0.61 -8.86
C VAL A 149 15.95 0.21 -7.80
N ASP A 150 15.95 1.53 -8.01
CA ASP A 150 16.52 2.53 -7.10
C ASP A 150 15.74 3.84 -7.31
N GLU A 151 14.69 4.04 -6.50
CA GLU A 151 13.72 5.13 -6.67
C GLU A 151 13.44 5.82 -5.34
N ARG A 152 13.40 7.16 -5.38
CA ARG A 152 12.97 7.96 -4.23
C ARG A 152 11.58 8.52 -4.48
N VAL A 153 10.69 8.32 -3.52
CA VAL A 153 9.28 8.72 -3.61
C VAL A 153 8.92 9.59 -2.42
N GLN A 154 8.41 10.79 -2.70
CA GLN A 154 7.85 11.65 -1.64
C GLN A 154 6.44 11.18 -1.31
N VAL A 155 6.21 10.88 -0.04
CA VAL A 155 4.90 10.51 0.51
C VAL A 155 4.30 11.70 1.21
N GLY A 156 3.37 12.35 0.56
CA GLY A 156 2.60 13.47 1.12
C GLY A 156 1.18 13.09 1.52
N ALA A 157 0.76 11.85 1.24
CA ALA A 157 -0.58 11.37 1.54
C ALA A 157 -0.65 9.84 1.50
N PHE A 158 -1.68 9.28 2.12
CA PHE A 158 -2.13 7.91 1.90
C PHE A 158 -3.58 7.90 1.42
N CYS A 159 -4.06 6.76 0.93
CA CYS A 159 -5.40 6.63 0.38
C CYS A 159 -6.17 5.48 1.05
N ALA A 160 -7.45 5.71 1.29
CA ALA A 160 -8.42 4.66 1.52
C ALA A 160 -8.91 4.11 0.17
N PHE A 161 -9.04 2.80 0.09
CA PHE A 161 -9.50 2.08 -1.10
C PHE A 161 -10.72 1.24 -0.77
N SER A 162 -11.63 1.13 -1.72
CA SER A 162 -12.71 0.16 -1.69
C SER A 162 -12.59 -0.84 -2.84
N GLN A 163 -13.14 -2.04 -2.66
CA GLN A 163 -13.19 -3.04 -3.70
C GLN A 163 -14.52 -3.00 -4.42
N GLU A 164 -14.49 -2.80 -5.74
CA GLU A 164 -15.66 -2.94 -6.60
C GLU A 164 -16.04 -4.41 -6.80
N SER A 165 -17.27 -4.66 -7.27
CA SER A 165 -17.75 -6.00 -7.62
C SER A 165 -16.91 -6.71 -8.70
N SER A 166 -16.19 -5.93 -9.51
CA SER A 166 -15.22 -6.41 -10.50
C SER A 166 -13.93 -6.97 -9.88
N GLY A 167 -13.73 -6.79 -8.58
CA GLY A 167 -12.47 -7.07 -7.88
C GLY A 167 -11.45 -5.94 -7.96
N ARG A 168 -11.76 -4.84 -8.65
CA ARG A 168 -10.88 -3.68 -8.76
C ARG A 168 -10.86 -2.91 -7.45
N TRP A 169 -9.66 -2.52 -7.01
CA TRP A 169 -9.46 -1.59 -5.91
C TRP A 169 -9.35 -0.16 -6.43
N VAL A 170 -10.24 0.69 -5.95
CA VAL A 170 -10.31 2.09 -6.34
C VAL A 170 -10.09 3.00 -5.14
N PRO A 171 -9.30 4.09 -5.28
CA PRO A 171 -9.15 5.07 -4.22
C PRO A 171 -10.48 5.81 -4.04
N VAL A 172 -10.92 5.94 -2.77
CA VAL A 172 -12.17 6.64 -2.42
C VAL A 172 -11.92 7.95 -1.69
N THR A 173 -10.89 7.99 -0.83
CA THR A 173 -10.50 9.20 -0.10
C THR A 173 -8.98 9.26 0.02
N GLN A 174 -8.41 10.45 -0.09
CA GLN A 174 -6.99 10.71 0.11
C GLN A 174 -6.80 11.59 1.35
N TYR A 175 -5.91 11.17 2.24
CA TYR A 175 -5.57 11.86 3.47
C TYR A 175 -4.17 12.46 3.36
N ALA A 176 -4.09 13.79 3.36
CA ALA A 176 -2.81 14.49 3.28
C ALA A 176 -2.08 14.46 4.62
N LEU A 177 -0.79 14.11 4.61
CA LEU A 177 0.06 14.17 5.78
C LEU A 177 0.47 15.62 6.04
N HIS A 178 0.21 16.12 7.24
CA HIS A 178 0.51 17.52 7.61
C HIS A 178 0.94 17.69 9.07
N GLY A 179 1.29 16.62 9.76
CA GLY A 179 1.92 16.67 11.07
C GLY A 179 3.27 17.40 11.02
N ALA A 180 3.71 17.89 12.15
CA ALA A 180 5.04 18.46 12.26
C ALA A 180 6.11 17.37 12.15
N ALA A 181 7.17 17.63 11.40
CA ALA A 181 8.33 16.75 11.43
C ALA A 181 8.88 16.72 12.87
N GLY A 182 8.96 15.53 13.45
CA GLY A 182 9.57 15.36 14.76
C GLY A 182 11.01 15.87 14.73
N GLY A 183 11.33 16.79 15.61
CA GLY A 183 12.68 17.34 15.77
C GLY A 183 13.63 16.31 16.40
#